data_81ca2798b8c45febe7277f1222c6049d
#
_entry.id   81ca2798b8c45febe7277f1222c6049d
#
_cell.length_a   1.000
_cell.length_b   1.000
_cell.length_c   1.000
_cell.angle_alpha   90.00
_cell.angle_beta   90.00
_cell.angle_gamma   90.00
#
_symmetry.space_group_name_H-M   'P 1'
#
loop_
_entity.id
_entity.type
_entity.pdbx_description
1 polymer ?
#
loop_
_entity_poly.entity_id
_entity_poly.type
_entity_poly.pdbx_seq_one_letter_code
_entity_poly.pdbx_strand_id
1 'polypeptide(L)'
;LSYALDDVIHLQDIYVKLHDQMEKSGRAHWLDEEMETLASPSTYDTPPEMAWKRLKARNNNPRFLGILQEIAAWRETEARTRDMPRNRVMRDEALLEIAAHPPKKPDDLGRMRSVSQGFASSRAGKLLFEAVTRGVKLPDDVLPQVNKPKPLPRGIGPLVDLLKVLLKMKCEENDVAQKLIGNVADLEKVAAYDNADVAAMKGWRKEVFGNDAMRLKKGEIALAANGNKINLVEL
;
A
#
# COMPACT_ATOMS: atom_id res chain seq x y z
N LEU A 1 11.39 -18.01 27.66
CA LEU A 1 10.12 -18.77 27.66
C LEU A 1 9.07 -18.10 28.55
N SER A 2 9.40 -17.67 29.80
CA SER A 2 8.47 -16.99 30.70
C SER A 2 7.88 -15.72 30.08
N TYR A 3 8.71 -14.82 29.55
CA TYR A 3 8.27 -13.60 28.87
C TYR A 3 7.29 -13.85 27.71
N ALA A 4 7.58 -14.85 26.88
CA ALA A 4 6.71 -15.21 25.78
C ALA A 4 5.36 -15.82 26.25
N LEU A 5 5.33 -16.46 27.42
CA LEU A 5 4.12 -16.99 28.02
C LEU A 5 3.26 -15.86 28.62
N ASP A 6 3.91 -14.88 29.26
CA ASP A 6 3.24 -13.71 29.82
C ASP A 6 2.54 -12.89 28.72
N ASP A 7 3.15 -12.73 27.53
CA ASP A 7 2.52 -12.06 26.39
C ASP A 7 1.22 -12.76 25.97
N VAL A 8 1.20 -14.10 25.94
CA VAL A 8 0.00 -14.87 25.56
C VAL A 8 -1.12 -14.77 26.63
N ILE A 9 -0.76 -14.83 27.91
CA ILE A 9 -1.72 -14.73 29.02
C ILE A 9 -2.39 -13.35 29.00
N HIS A 10 -1.60 -12.29 28.89
CA HIS A 10 -2.14 -10.93 28.85
C HIS A 10 -2.96 -10.65 27.60
N LEU A 11 -2.58 -11.25 26.45
CA LEU A 11 -3.33 -11.11 25.20
C LEU A 11 -4.74 -11.70 25.32
N GLN A 12 -4.92 -12.81 26.05
CA GLN A 12 -6.23 -13.41 26.26
C GLN A 12 -7.17 -12.47 27.03
N ASP A 13 -6.71 -11.87 28.12
CA ASP A 13 -7.49 -10.91 28.91
C ASP A 13 -7.84 -9.65 28.10
N ILE A 14 -6.90 -9.16 27.32
CA ILE A 14 -7.09 -7.99 26.45
C ILE A 14 -8.12 -8.33 25.37
N TYR A 15 -8.02 -9.50 24.74
CA TYR A 15 -8.95 -9.94 23.70
C TYR A 15 -10.39 -9.96 24.21
N VAL A 16 -10.65 -10.59 25.38
CA VAL A 16 -12.00 -10.65 25.95
C VAL A 16 -12.56 -9.26 26.19
N LYS A 17 -11.77 -8.35 26.78
CA LYS A 17 -12.21 -6.98 27.07
C LYS A 17 -12.51 -6.20 25.78
N LEU A 18 -11.66 -6.30 24.75
CA LEU A 18 -11.87 -5.62 23.48
C LEU A 18 -13.06 -6.18 22.74
N HIS A 19 -13.23 -7.51 22.73
CA HIS A 19 -14.38 -8.18 22.14
C HIS A 19 -15.68 -7.69 22.76
N ASP A 20 -15.78 -7.70 24.10
CA ASP A 20 -16.97 -7.22 24.82
C ASP A 20 -17.27 -5.74 24.53
N GLN A 21 -16.25 -4.89 24.43
CA GLN A 21 -16.42 -3.48 24.06
C GLN A 21 -16.96 -3.33 22.64
N MET A 22 -16.48 -4.12 21.71
CA MET A 22 -16.93 -4.09 20.33
C MET A 22 -18.37 -4.55 20.18
N GLU A 23 -18.74 -5.65 20.83
CA GLU A 23 -20.12 -6.15 20.86
C GLU A 23 -21.08 -5.09 21.45
N LYS A 24 -20.72 -4.51 22.59
CA LYS A 24 -21.51 -3.44 23.24
C LYS A 24 -21.64 -2.19 22.38
N SER A 25 -20.65 -1.89 21.55
CA SER A 25 -20.68 -0.73 20.65
C SER A 25 -21.44 -0.98 19.34
N GLY A 26 -21.84 -2.23 19.05
CA GLY A 26 -22.47 -2.64 17.79
C GLY A 26 -21.54 -2.62 16.59
N ARG A 27 -20.20 -2.50 16.78
CA ARG A 27 -19.19 -2.33 15.72
C ARG A 27 -18.42 -3.60 15.39
N ALA A 28 -18.80 -4.74 15.96
CA ALA A 28 -18.10 -6.01 15.71
C ALA A 28 -18.00 -6.31 14.21
N HIS A 29 -19.09 -6.10 13.46
CA HIS A 29 -19.15 -6.32 12.00
C HIS A 29 -18.18 -5.44 11.18
N TRP A 30 -17.66 -4.33 11.74
CA TRP A 30 -16.67 -3.51 11.05
C TRP A 30 -15.33 -4.23 10.88
N LEU A 31 -15.06 -5.23 11.73
CA LEU A 31 -13.83 -6.01 11.66
C LEU A 31 -13.89 -7.19 10.69
N ASP A 32 -15.08 -7.62 10.28
CA ASP A 32 -15.23 -8.82 9.46
C ASP A 32 -14.41 -8.73 8.16
N GLU A 33 -14.58 -7.64 7.38
CA GLU A 33 -13.81 -7.41 6.16
C GLU A 33 -12.29 -7.25 6.41
N GLU A 34 -11.92 -6.61 7.53
CA GLU A 34 -10.51 -6.44 7.91
C GLU A 34 -9.89 -7.79 8.28
N MET A 35 -10.62 -8.62 9.00
CA MET A 35 -10.16 -9.95 9.40
C MET A 35 -10.09 -10.90 8.19
N GLU A 36 -11.05 -10.86 7.28
CA GLU A 36 -10.99 -11.61 6.02
C GLU A 36 -9.74 -11.23 5.21
N THR A 37 -9.44 -9.93 5.11
CA THR A 37 -8.23 -9.45 4.44
C THR A 37 -6.97 -9.96 5.12
N LEU A 38 -6.91 -9.90 6.46
CA LEU A 38 -5.77 -10.38 7.24
C LEU A 38 -5.65 -11.92 7.22
N ALA A 39 -6.76 -12.65 7.17
CA ALA A 39 -6.75 -14.11 7.08
C ALA A 39 -6.43 -14.63 5.68
N SER A 40 -6.52 -13.77 4.66
CA SER A 40 -6.28 -14.19 3.27
C SER A 40 -4.79 -14.47 3.02
N PRO A 41 -4.43 -15.66 2.51
CA PRO A 41 -3.04 -15.96 2.11
C PRO A 41 -2.45 -14.96 1.12
N SER A 42 -3.28 -14.39 0.25
CA SER A 42 -2.87 -13.40 -0.75
C SER A 42 -2.32 -12.10 -0.14
N THR A 43 -2.67 -11.79 1.12
CA THR A 43 -2.13 -10.64 1.86
C THR A 43 -0.63 -10.82 2.13
N TYR A 44 -0.19 -12.05 2.34
CA TYR A 44 1.19 -12.40 2.72
C TYR A 44 2.02 -12.93 1.56
N ASP A 45 1.38 -13.63 0.64
CA ASP A 45 2.08 -14.18 -0.54
C ASP A 45 2.10 -13.17 -1.67
N THR A 46 3.27 -12.58 -1.87
CA THR A 46 3.49 -11.67 -3.00
C THR A 46 4.20 -12.45 -4.10
N PRO A 47 3.59 -12.61 -5.28
CA PRO A 47 4.24 -13.24 -6.40
C PRO A 47 5.59 -12.58 -6.70
N PRO A 48 6.66 -13.35 -7.02
CA PRO A 48 7.99 -12.81 -7.28
C PRO A 48 8.00 -11.68 -8.32
N GLU A 49 7.20 -11.79 -9.37
CA GLU A 49 7.05 -10.79 -10.44
C GLU A 49 6.45 -9.46 -9.96
N MET A 50 5.84 -9.43 -8.77
CA MET A 50 5.29 -8.22 -8.16
C MET A 50 6.23 -7.62 -7.10
N ALA A 51 7.33 -8.30 -6.76
CA ALA A 51 8.25 -7.88 -5.70
C ALA A 51 8.88 -6.49 -5.94
N TRP A 52 9.07 -6.11 -7.20
CA TRP A 52 9.62 -4.80 -7.59
C TRP A 52 8.76 -3.61 -7.14
N LYS A 53 7.45 -3.77 -6.99
CA LYS A 53 6.53 -2.71 -6.54
C LYS A 53 6.77 -2.26 -5.09
N ARG A 54 7.46 -3.09 -4.30
CA ARG A 54 7.86 -2.75 -2.92
C ARG A 54 9.12 -1.89 -2.86
N LEU A 55 9.87 -1.81 -3.99
CA LEU A 55 11.07 -1.02 -4.08
C LEU A 55 10.72 0.45 -4.32
N LYS A 56 11.34 1.35 -3.56
CA LYS A 56 11.14 2.80 -3.68
C LYS A 56 11.91 3.35 -4.89
N ALA A 57 11.55 2.90 -6.09
CA ALA A 57 12.15 3.39 -7.33
C ALA A 57 11.70 4.83 -7.59
N ARG A 58 12.66 5.74 -7.78
CA ARG A 58 12.41 7.15 -8.19
C ARG A 58 12.39 7.32 -9.71
N ASN A 59 12.94 6.35 -10.44
CA ASN A 59 13.02 6.34 -11.89
C ASN A 59 11.83 5.58 -12.47
N ASN A 60 11.03 6.26 -13.29
CA ASN A 60 9.84 5.69 -13.93
C ASN A 60 10.11 5.31 -15.41
N ASN A 61 11.38 5.23 -15.84
CA ASN A 61 11.71 4.75 -17.18
C ASN A 61 11.25 3.30 -17.34
N PRO A 62 10.45 2.95 -18.36
CA PRO A 62 9.91 1.61 -18.52
C PRO A 62 10.99 0.52 -18.61
N ARG A 63 12.13 0.81 -19.29
CA ARG A 63 13.24 -0.14 -19.40
C ARG A 63 13.92 -0.39 -18.04
N PHE A 64 14.15 0.67 -17.26
CA PHE A 64 14.64 0.56 -15.89
C PHE A 64 13.70 -0.31 -15.04
N LEU A 65 12.38 -0.08 -15.14
CA LEU A 65 11.39 -0.83 -14.38
C LEU A 65 11.31 -2.31 -14.82
N GLY A 66 11.46 -2.59 -16.12
CA GLY A 66 11.51 -3.95 -16.63
C GLY A 66 12.71 -4.73 -16.09
N ILE A 67 13.89 -4.10 -16.07
CA ILE A 67 15.08 -4.71 -15.47
C ILE A 67 14.85 -4.91 -13.96
N LEU A 68 14.33 -3.89 -13.27
CA LEU A 68 14.07 -3.96 -11.82
C LEU A 68 13.06 -5.06 -11.49
N GLN A 69 12.05 -5.29 -12.30
CA GLN A 69 11.07 -6.36 -12.16
C GLN A 69 11.75 -7.74 -12.20
N GLU A 70 12.57 -7.99 -13.21
CA GLU A 70 13.25 -9.28 -13.38
C GLU A 70 14.24 -9.58 -12.25
N ILE A 71 15.05 -8.59 -11.85
CA ILE A 71 16.03 -8.81 -10.78
C ILE A 71 15.38 -8.86 -9.39
N ALA A 72 14.26 -8.17 -9.17
CA ALA A 72 13.48 -8.28 -7.93
C ALA A 72 12.79 -9.64 -7.83
N ALA A 73 12.24 -10.15 -8.93
CA ALA A 73 11.67 -11.50 -9.02
C ALA A 73 12.73 -12.57 -8.74
N TRP A 74 13.92 -12.44 -9.34
CA TRP A 74 15.05 -13.32 -9.04
C TRP A 74 15.39 -13.30 -7.53
N ARG A 75 15.51 -12.12 -6.92
CA ARG A 75 15.82 -11.98 -5.49
C ARG A 75 14.78 -12.65 -4.60
N GLU A 76 13.51 -12.46 -4.90
CA GLU A 76 12.41 -13.06 -4.12
C GLU A 76 12.44 -14.59 -4.23
N THR A 77 12.67 -15.14 -5.43
CA THR A 77 12.81 -16.57 -5.67
C THR A 77 14.03 -17.16 -4.93
N GLU A 78 15.18 -16.50 -5.02
CA GLU A 78 16.40 -16.93 -4.33
C GLU A 78 16.23 -16.89 -2.79
N ALA A 79 15.56 -15.86 -2.26
CA ALA A 79 15.26 -15.73 -0.85
C ALA A 79 14.36 -16.86 -0.35
N ARG A 80 13.32 -17.22 -1.09
CA ARG A 80 12.41 -18.34 -0.78
C ARG A 80 13.13 -19.68 -0.86
N THR A 81 13.90 -19.90 -1.93
CA THR A 81 14.62 -21.16 -2.13
C THR A 81 15.65 -21.42 -1.03
N ARG A 82 16.25 -20.36 -0.49
CA ARG A 82 17.29 -20.45 0.55
C ARG A 82 16.77 -20.22 1.96
N ASP A 83 15.46 -20.05 2.11
CA ASP A 83 14.80 -19.73 3.39
C ASP A 83 15.55 -18.61 4.15
N MET A 84 15.78 -17.49 3.47
CA MET A 84 16.48 -16.35 4.05
C MET A 84 15.82 -15.00 3.72
N PRO A 85 15.98 -14.00 4.60
CA PRO A 85 15.49 -12.66 4.32
C PRO A 85 16.06 -12.09 3.02
N ARG A 86 15.21 -11.49 2.18
CA ARG A 86 15.58 -10.92 0.86
C ARG A 86 16.79 -9.97 0.92
N ASN A 87 16.90 -9.17 1.99
CA ASN A 87 18.01 -8.23 2.17
C ASN A 87 19.36 -8.93 2.44
N ARG A 88 19.34 -10.18 2.86
CA ARG A 88 20.57 -11.00 2.95
C ARG A 88 20.97 -11.58 1.61
N VAL A 89 20.02 -11.77 0.70
CA VAL A 89 20.34 -12.13 -0.70
C VAL A 89 20.96 -10.94 -1.39
N MET A 90 20.24 -9.78 -1.38
CA MET A 90 20.71 -8.52 -1.95
C MET A 90 19.91 -7.35 -1.41
N ARG A 91 20.57 -6.23 -1.10
CA ARG A 91 19.92 -5.00 -0.60
C ARG A 91 19.18 -4.29 -1.71
N ASP A 92 18.17 -3.50 -1.33
CA ASP A 92 17.34 -2.73 -2.28
C ASP A 92 18.17 -1.76 -3.13
N GLU A 93 19.16 -1.09 -2.50
CA GLU A 93 20.04 -0.14 -3.18
C GLU A 93 20.84 -0.81 -4.30
N ALA A 94 21.28 -2.05 -4.09
CA ALA A 94 22.01 -2.81 -5.09
C ALA A 94 21.13 -3.13 -6.31
N LEU A 95 19.90 -3.54 -6.09
CA LEU A 95 18.94 -3.77 -7.20
C LEU A 95 18.67 -2.50 -7.97
N LEU A 96 18.47 -1.37 -7.29
CA LEU A 96 18.24 -0.07 -7.94
C LEU A 96 19.45 0.39 -8.75
N GLU A 97 20.67 0.19 -8.22
CA GLU A 97 21.92 0.50 -8.92
C GLU A 97 22.08 -0.37 -10.19
N ILE A 98 21.86 -1.70 -10.06
CA ILE A 98 21.95 -2.63 -11.20
C ILE A 98 20.92 -2.30 -12.28
N ALA A 99 19.69 -1.97 -11.89
CA ALA A 99 18.66 -1.57 -12.85
C ALA A 99 18.96 -0.25 -13.56
N ALA A 100 19.59 0.69 -12.85
CA ALA A 100 20.00 1.98 -13.42
C ALA A 100 21.21 1.88 -14.36
N HIS A 101 22.14 0.96 -14.07
CA HIS A 101 23.37 0.76 -14.81
C HIS A 101 23.55 -0.74 -15.11
N PRO A 102 22.75 -1.32 -16.00
CA PRO A 102 22.75 -2.77 -16.22
C PRO A 102 24.13 -3.23 -16.76
N PRO A 103 24.75 -4.23 -16.12
CA PRO A 103 26.01 -4.80 -16.56
C PRO A 103 25.84 -5.45 -17.93
N LYS A 104 26.79 -5.22 -18.83
CA LYS A 104 26.81 -5.79 -20.19
C LYS A 104 27.48 -7.16 -20.25
N LYS A 105 28.36 -7.46 -19.31
CA LYS A 105 29.08 -8.74 -19.18
C LYS A 105 29.02 -9.18 -17.73
N PRO A 106 29.16 -10.50 -17.44
CA PRO A 106 29.20 -11.01 -16.07
C PRO A 106 30.24 -10.32 -15.18
N ASP A 107 31.41 -10.01 -15.73
CA ASP A 107 32.52 -9.38 -15.00
C ASP A 107 32.19 -7.93 -14.56
N ASP A 108 31.31 -7.23 -15.30
CA ASP A 108 30.91 -5.88 -14.94
C ASP A 108 30.11 -5.86 -13.65
N LEU A 109 29.40 -6.96 -13.31
CA LEU A 109 28.66 -7.08 -12.06
C LEU A 109 29.57 -6.95 -10.84
N GLY A 110 30.76 -7.56 -10.88
CA GLY A 110 31.75 -7.48 -9.79
C GLY A 110 32.47 -6.13 -9.67
N ARG A 111 32.30 -5.24 -10.65
CA ARG A 111 32.85 -3.87 -10.61
C ARG A 111 31.85 -2.87 -10.00
N MET A 112 30.61 -3.28 -9.77
CA MET A 112 29.61 -2.42 -9.17
C MET A 112 29.86 -2.25 -7.66
N ARG A 113 29.64 -1.03 -7.15
CA ARG A 113 29.95 -0.70 -5.76
C ARG A 113 29.17 -1.55 -4.76
N SER A 114 27.93 -1.91 -5.10
CA SER A 114 27.02 -2.64 -4.22
C SER A 114 27.13 -4.17 -4.33
N VAL A 115 28.02 -4.69 -5.21
CA VAL A 115 28.16 -6.12 -5.48
C VAL A 115 29.60 -6.55 -5.20
N SER A 116 29.80 -7.56 -4.34
CA SER A 116 31.14 -8.10 -4.11
C SER A 116 31.60 -8.99 -5.27
N GLN A 117 32.92 -9.02 -5.51
CA GLN A 117 33.50 -9.88 -6.54
C GLN A 117 33.18 -11.36 -6.34
N GLY A 118 33.21 -11.83 -5.08
CA GLY A 118 32.86 -13.20 -4.75
C GLY A 118 31.42 -13.55 -5.04
N PHE A 119 30.48 -12.59 -4.84
CA PHE A 119 29.08 -12.77 -5.21
C PHE A 119 28.92 -12.83 -6.74
N ALA A 120 29.56 -11.92 -7.48
CA ALA A 120 29.46 -11.87 -8.94
C ALA A 120 29.91 -13.19 -9.60
N SER A 121 30.94 -13.84 -9.06
CA SER A 121 31.46 -15.14 -9.55
C SER A 121 30.63 -16.34 -9.10
N SER A 122 29.71 -16.16 -8.15
CA SER A 122 28.88 -17.23 -7.58
C SER A 122 27.77 -17.68 -8.54
N ARG A 123 27.13 -18.83 -8.21
CA ARG A 123 25.89 -19.27 -8.89
C ARG A 123 24.80 -18.18 -8.84
N ALA A 124 24.62 -17.55 -7.68
CA ALA A 124 23.61 -16.50 -7.50
C ALA A 124 23.92 -15.27 -8.38
N GLY A 125 25.20 -14.89 -8.53
CA GLY A 125 25.62 -13.81 -9.41
C GLY A 125 25.35 -14.11 -10.89
N LYS A 126 25.56 -15.36 -11.33
CA LYS A 126 25.21 -15.79 -12.70
C LYS A 126 23.71 -15.69 -12.96
N LEU A 127 22.86 -16.19 -12.04
CA LEU A 127 21.42 -16.13 -12.15
C LEU A 127 20.90 -14.68 -12.12
N LEU A 128 21.53 -13.81 -11.31
CA LEU A 128 21.22 -12.37 -11.33
C LEU A 128 21.55 -11.75 -12.71
N PHE A 129 22.72 -12.06 -13.28
CA PHE A 129 23.10 -11.57 -14.60
C PHE A 129 22.12 -12.04 -15.70
N GLU A 130 21.65 -13.27 -15.61
CA GLU A 130 20.60 -13.79 -16.50
C GLU A 130 19.29 -13.01 -16.35
N ALA A 131 18.89 -12.68 -15.11
CA ALA A 131 17.72 -11.85 -14.84
C ALA A 131 17.88 -10.44 -15.43
N VAL A 132 19.05 -9.80 -15.25
CA VAL A 132 19.38 -8.53 -15.91
C VAL A 132 19.22 -8.64 -17.42
N THR A 133 19.77 -9.69 -18.02
CA THR A 133 19.72 -9.92 -19.47
C THR A 133 18.28 -10.08 -19.97
N ARG A 134 17.43 -10.80 -19.21
CA ARG A 134 16.00 -10.89 -19.53
C ARG A 134 15.33 -9.53 -19.48
N GLY A 135 15.55 -8.75 -18.42
CA GLY A 135 14.97 -7.42 -18.27
C GLY A 135 15.40 -6.42 -19.36
N VAL A 136 16.67 -6.49 -19.79
CA VAL A 136 17.17 -5.68 -20.90
C VAL A 136 16.50 -6.05 -22.22
N LYS A 137 16.19 -7.31 -22.43
CA LYS A 137 15.60 -7.86 -23.67
C LYS A 137 14.07 -7.88 -23.68
N LEU A 138 13.40 -7.46 -22.61
CA LEU A 138 11.93 -7.41 -22.61
C LEU A 138 11.41 -6.56 -23.79
N PRO A 139 10.40 -7.04 -24.52
CA PRO A 139 9.74 -6.23 -25.54
C PRO A 139 9.12 -4.96 -24.96
N ASP A 140 9.05 -3.89 -25.75
CA ASP A 140 8.59 -2.57 -25.23
C ASP A 140 7.11 -2.58 -24.83
N ASP A 141 6.29 -3.42 -25.44
CA ASP A 141 4.86 -3.58 -25.16
C ASP A 141 4.56 -4.29 -23.83
N VAL A 142 5.51 -5.06 -23.28
CA VAL A 142 5.37 -5.73 -21.97
C VAL A 142 6.09 -5.02 -20.84
N LEU A 143 6.78 -3.91 -21.13
CA LEU A 143 7.48 -3.17 -20.09
C LEU A 143 6.52 -2.58 -19.05
N PRO A 144 6.85 -2.65 -17.76
CA PRO A 144 6.06 -2.03 -16.71
C PRO A 144 5.88 -0.54 -16.96
N GLN A 145 4.63 -0.08 -16.88
CA GLN A 145 4.31 1.33 -16.92
C GLN A 145 3.83 1.78 -15.54
N VAL A 146 4.39 2.88 -15.05
CA VAL A 146 3.84 3.55 -13.87
C VAL A 146 2.71 4.45 -14.35
N ASN A 147 1.49 4.08 -14.04
CA ASN A 147 0.36 4.96 -14.25
C ASN A 147 0.58 6.25 -13.44
N LYS A 148 0.86 7.34 -14.12
CA LYS A 148 0.84 8.64 -13.46
C LYS A 148 -0.58 8.87 -12.93
N PRO A 149 -0.73 9.27 -11.65
CA PRO A 149 -2.05 9.64 -11.16
C PRO A 149 -2.65 10.69 -12.09
N LYS A 150 -3.92 10.52 -12.46
CA LYS A 150 -4.62 11.54 -13.25
C LYS A 150 -4.56 12.86 -12.48
N PRO A 151 -4.23 13.97 -13.12
CA PRO A 151 -4.23 15.27 -12.45
C PRO A 151 -5.64 15.56 -11.91
N LEU A 152 -5.69 15.99 -10.65
CA LEU A 152 -6.95 16.35 -10.02
C LEU A 152 -7.59 17.56 -10.75
N PRO A 153 -8.92 17.57 -10.90
CA PRO A 153 -9.63 18.72 -11.47
C PRO A 153 -9.34 20.00 -10.68
N ARG A 154 -9.28 21.13 -11.38
CA ARG A 154 -9.15 22.44 -10.71
C ARG A 154 -10.46 22.80 -10.00
N GLY A 155 -10.38 23.55 -8.90
CA GLY A 155 -11.55 24.07 -8.18
C GLY A 155 -12.17 23.13 -7.16
N ILE A 156 -11.62 21.92 -6.94
CA ILE A 156 -12.15 20.97 -5.94
C ILE A 156 -11.84 21.35 -4.49
N GLY A 157 -10.93 22.31 -4.25
CA GLY A 157 -10.47 22.68 -2.91
C GLY A 157 -11.58 22.92 -1.91
N PRO A 158 -12.56 23.80 -2.18
CA PRO A 158 -13.67 24.04 -1.27
C PRO A 158 -14.49 22.79 -0.92
N LEU A 159 -14.73 21.91 -1.90
CA LEU A 159 -15.40 20.63 -1.66
C LEU A 159 -14.56 19.70 -0.77
N VAL A 160 -13.24 19.65 -0.99
CA VAL A 160 -12.32 18.89 -0.14
C VAL A 160 -12.38 19.38 1.30
N ASP A 161 -12.46 20.70 1.52
CA ASP A 161 -12.57 21.27 2.86
C ASP A 161 -13.92 20.95 3.53
N LEU A 162 -15.01 20.95 2.80
CA LEU A 162 -16.31 20.47 3.31
C LEU A 162 -16.25 18.97 3.66
N LEU A 163 -15.60 18.14 2.83
CA LEU A 163 -15.41 16.71 3.11
C LEU A 163 -14.54 16.48 4.36
N LYS A 164 -13.53 17.33 4.63
CA LYS A 164 -12.74 17.25 5.89
C LYS A 164 -13.63 17.56 7.10
N VAL A 165 -14.49 18.57 7.02
CA VAL A 165 -15.44 18.90 8.10
C VAL A 165 -16.41 17.76 8.33
N LEU A 166 -17.00 17.21 7.26
CA LEU A 166 -17.88 16.04 7.34
C LEU A 166 -17.15 14.83 7.96
N LEU A 167 -15.94 14.54 7.52
CA LEU A 167 -15.14 13.44 8.07
C LEU A 167 -14.91 13.60 9.57
N LYS A 168 -14.52 14.80 10.00
CA LYS A 168 -14.30 15.10 11.41
C LYS A 168 -15.57 14.88 12.23
N MET A 169 -16.69 15.42 11.78
CA MET A 169 -17.99 15.28 12.43
C MET A 169 -18.39 13.80 12.56
N LYS A 170 -18.32 13.03 11.48
CA LYS A 170 -18.64 11.59 11.48
C LYS A 170 -17.73 10.77 12.37
N CYS A 171 -16.45 11.14 12.46
CA CYS A 171 -15.50 10.49 13.35
C CYS A 171 -15.81 10.76 14.82
N GLU A 172 -16.21 12.00 15.17
CA GLU A 172 -16.63 12.35 16.53
C GLU A 172 -17.93 11.64 16.93
N GLU A 173 -18.92 11.58 16.02
CA GLU A 173 -20.20 10.87 16.25
C GLU A 173 -20.02 9.38 16.48
N ASN A 174 -19.04 8.77 15.80
CA ASN A 174 -18.80 7.33 15.84
C ASN A 174 -17.60 6.92 16.69
N ASP A 175 -16.95 7.85 17.39
CA ASP A 175 -15.75 7.60 18.20
C ASP A 175 -14.67 6.81 17.43
N VAL A 176 -14.34 7.30 16.22
CA VAL A 176 -13.37 6.67 15.30
C VAL A 176 -12.31 7.67 14.87
N ALA A 177 -11.06 7.24 14.84
CA ALA A 177 -9.99 8.10 14.35
C ALA A 177 -10.09 8.35 12.84
N GLN A 178 -9.97 9.61 12.39
CA GLN A 178 -10.08 10.02 10.99
C GLN A 178 -9.20 9.19 10.04
N LYS A 179 -7.96 8.87 10.47
CA LYS A 179 -7.02 8.07 9.70
C LYS A 179 -7.49 6.66 9.35
N LEU A 180 -8.47 6.13 10.11
CA LEU A 180 -9.06 4.81 9.83
C LEU A 180 -10.07 4.88 8.70
N ILE A 181 -10.70 6.04 8.45
CA ILE A 181 -11.66 6.23 7.37
C ILE A 181 -10.94 6.67 6.09
N GLY A 182 -10.10 7.69 6.17
CA GLY A 182 -9.38 8.19 5.01
C GLY A 182 -8.42 9.33 5.35
N ASN A 183 -7.57 9.65 4.40
CA ASN A 183 -6.63 10.75 4.45
C ASN A 183 -7.00 11.85 3.44
N VAL A 184 -6.29 12.98 3.43
CA VAL A 184 -6.58 14.11 2.53
C VAL A 184 -6.55 13.70 1.07
N ALA A 185 -5.59 12.86 0.66
CA ALA A 185 -5.49 12.40 -0.72
C ALA A 185 -6.71 11.51 -1.14
N ASP A 186 -7.29 10.77 -0.18
CA ASP A 186 -8.53 10.03 -0.43
C ASP A 186 -9.73 10.98 -0.61
N LEU A 187 -9.83 12.03 0.22
CA LEU A 187 -10.88 13.05 0.09
C LEU A 187 -10.77 13.83 -1.23
N GLU A 188 -9.55 14.14 -1.68
CA GLU A 188 -9.31 14.75 -2.98
C GLU A 188 -9.81 13.85 -4.13
N LYS A 189 -9.60 12.53 -4.04
CA LYS A 189 -10.13 11.58 -5.03
C LYS A 189 -11.65 11.49 -4.98
N VAL A 190 -12.25 11.49 -3.78
CA VAL A 190 -13.72 11.50 -3.62
C VAL A 190 -14.31 12.78 -4.20
N ALA A 191 -13.70 13.94 -3.96
CA ALA A 191 -14.12 15.20 -4.55
C ALA A 191 -14.00 15.19 -6.09
N ALA A 192 -12.93 14.59 -6.62
CA ALA A 192 -12.62 14.59 -8.04
C ALA A 192 -13.43 13.58 -8.86
N TYR A 193 -13.74 12.40 -8.30
CA TYR A 193 -14.30 11.27 -9.04
C TYR A 193 -15.50 10.67 -8.31
N ASP A 194 -16.56 10.32 -9.06
CA ASP A 194 -17.76 9.69 -8.48
C ASP A 194 -17.52 8.23 -8.08
N ASN A 195 -16.59 7.56 -8.77
CA ASN A 195 -16.18 6.18 -8.50
C ASN A 195 -14.75 6.15 -7.95
N ALA A 196 -14.47 6.94 -6.91
CA ALA A 196 -13.15 6.96 -6.28
C ALA A 196 -12.85 5.60 -5.61
N ASP A 197 -11.80 4.91 -6.07
CA ASP A 197 -11.31 3.67 -5.45
C ASP A 197 -10.41 4.01 -4.26
N VAL A 198 -11.04 4.28 -3.12
CA VAL A 198 -10.40 4.61 -1.85
C VAL A 198 -11.09 3.87 -0.70
N ALA A 199 -10.37 3.65 0.41
CA ALA A 199 -10.90 2.95 1.58
C ALA A 199 -12.18 3.60 2.14
N ALA A 200 -12.27 4.94 2.14
CA ALA A 200 -13.42 5.70 2.60
C ALA A 200 -14.73 5.39 1.86
N MET A 201 -14.66 4.74 0.69
CA MET A 201 -15.81 4.36 -0.15
C MET A 201 -16.12 2.86 -0.10
N LYS A 202 -15.56 2.11 0.88
CA LYS A 202 -15.72 0.65 1.01
C LYS A 202 -16.18 0.27 2.41
N GLY A 203 -16.92 -0.84 2.50
CA GLY A 203 -17.37 -1.46 3.75
C GLY A 203 -17.95 -0.47 4.77
N TRP A 204 -17.66 -0.69 6.02
CA TRP A 204 -18.14 0.14 7.13
C TRP A 204 -17.74 1.63 7.01
N ARG A 205 -16.62 1.94 6.36
CA ARG A 205 -16.17 3.33 6.13
C ARG A 205 -17.12 4.08 5.22
N LYS A 206 -17.67 3.38 4.22
CA LYS A 206 -18.68 3.92 3.33
C LYS A 206 -19.99 4.20 4.07
N GLU A 207 -20.38 3.34 5.00
CA GLU A 207 -21.58 3.52 5.83
C GLU A 207 -21.44 4.73 6.75
N VAL A 208 -20.30 4.87 7.42
CA VAL A 208 -20.03 5.95 8.36
C VAL A 208 -19.85 7.29 7.65
N PHE A 209 -19.16 7.32 6.52
CA PHE A 209 -18.73 8.56 5.86
C PHE A 209 -19.07 8.61 4.37
N GLY A 210 -18.74 7.56 3.62
CA GLY A 210 -18.75 7.60 2.16
C GLY A 210 -20.10 7.93 1.55
N ASN A 211 -21.20 7.40 2.11
CA ASN A 211 -22.56 7.69 1.64
C ASN A 211 -22.88 9.17 1.77
N ASP A 212 -22.64 9.77 2.95
CA ASP A 212 -22.91 11.19 3.18
C ASP A 212 -21.94 12.09 2.39
N ALA A 213 -20.70 11.66 2.19
CA ALA A 213 -19.74 12.36 1.33
C ALA A 213 -20.27 12.49 -0.12
N MET A 214 -20.88 11.43 -0.66
CA MET A 214 -21.47 11.46 -2.00
C MET A 214 -22.75 12.30 -2.05
N ARG A 215 -23.59 12.26 -1.02
CA ARG A 215 -24.78 13.12 -0.90
C ARG A 215 -24.41 14.58 -0.82
N LEU A 216 -23.37 14.92 -0.02
CA LEU A 216 -22.86 16.29 0.07
C LEU A 216 -22.33 16.77 -1.29
N LYS A 217 -21.56 15.93 -1.98
CA LYS A 217 -21.03 16.24 -3.32
C LYS A 217 -22.12 16.48 -4.35
N LYS A 218 -23.24 15.77 -4.26
CA LYS A 218 -24.41 15.92 -5.15
C LYS A 218 -25.33 17.09 -4.78
N GLY A 219 -25.10 17.73 -3.63
CA GLY A 219 -25.97 18.79 -3.15
C GLY A 219 -27.30 18.29 -2.57
N GLU A 220 -27.38 17.04 -2.13
CA GLU A 220 -28.55 16.45 -1.48
C GLU A 220 -28.59 16.80 0.01
N ILE A 221 -27.43 17.13 0.60
CA ILE A 221 -27.28 17.57 1.98
C ILE A 221 -26.29 18.74 2.08
N ALA A 222 -26.42 19.52 3.15
CA ALA A 222 -25.52 20.61 3.50
C ALA A 222 -24.98 20.45 4.93
N LEU A 223 -23.86 21.12 5.22
CA LEU A 223 -23.30 21.26 6.56
C LEU A 223 -23.74 22.59 7.15
N ALA A 224 -24.41 22.57 8.29
CA ALA A 224 -24.84 23.77 9.01
C ALA A 224 -24.22 23.83 10.41
N ALA A 225 -23.75 25.03 10.77
CA ALA A 225 -23.25 25.26 12.12
C ALA A 225 -24.44 25.49 13.09
N ASN A 226 -24.39 24.83 14.24
CA ASN A 226 -25.31 25.01 15.35
C ASN A 226 -24.49 25.13 16.65
N GLY A 227 -24.18 26.37 17.04
CA GLY A 227 -23.25 26.65 18.13
C GLY A 227 -21.87 26.06 17.82
N ASN A 228 -21.41 25.15 18.67
CA ASN A 228 -20.11 24.49 18.52
C ASN A 228 -20.18 23.16 17.73
N LYS A 229 -21.36 22.80 17.21
CA LYS A 229 -21.57 21.55 16.49
C LYS A 229 -21.85 21.81 15.01
N ILE A 230 -21.55 20.82 14.21
CA ILE A 230 -21.95 20.77 12.80
C ILE A 230 -23.05 19.73 12.65
N ASN A 231 -24.09 20.06 11.93
CA ASN A 231 -25.22 19.18 11.63
C ASN A 231 -25.35 18.99 10.10
N LEU A 232 -25.86 17.83 9.70
CA LEU A 232 -26.33 17.62 8.32
C LEU A 232 -27.74 18.14 8.17
N VAL A 233 -28.01 18.81 7.07
CA VAL A 233 -29.31 19.33 6.69
C VAL A 233 -29.66 18.78 5.31
N GLU A 234 -30.85 18.22 5.19
CA GLU A 234 -31.42 17.80 3.90
C GLU A 234 -31.75 19.01 3.04
N LEU A 235 -31.52 18.96 1.73
CA LEU A 235 -31.78 20.01 0.77
C LEU A 235 -32.89 19.63 -0.20
#